data_0101fcd261d5e560c46f8a23f9825023
#
_entry.id   0101fcd261d5e560c46f8a23f9825023
#
_cell.length_a   1.000
_cell.length_b   1.000
_cell.length_c   1.000
_cell.angle_alpha   90.00
_cell.angle_beta   90.00
_cell.angle_gamma   90.00
#
_symmetry.space_group_name_H-M   'P 1'
#
loop_
_entity.id
_entity.type
_entity.pdbx_description
1 polymer ?
#
loop_
_entity_poly.entity_id
_entity_poly.type
_entity_poly.pdbx_seq_one_letter_code
_entity_poly.pdbx_strand_id
1 'polypeptide(L)'
;SLLGSELCITDSVKTADLASYKGEAFLGIDAGSTTTKIALVSKDGELLYSFYSGNDGSPLNTAIRSLKEIYSILPKDVQIVRACSTGYGEALMKAAFLLDDGEVETVAHYYAAAFFNPDVDCILDIGGQDMKCIKIKNNTVDSVQLNEACSSGCGSFIETFAKSLNYSVQDFADAALFAPHPIDLGTRCTVFMNSKVKQAQKEGASVADISAGLAYSVIKNALFKVIKVSDASSLGKNIVVQGGTFYNDAVLKSFEKIAGCEAVRPDIAGIMGAFGAALIARERFEAGYETTMLSFQKICELQFETSMAKCRGCTNNCRLTINKFSGGRQYISGNRCERGLGKDKTTSDVPNLFDYKLKRLFSYEPLSPDKAKRGQVGIPRVLNMYENYPFWFTFFTKLGYQVVLSPASNRKIYELGIESIPSESECYPAKLAHGHVTWLIKQNIPFIFYPALFYERDEVEGANNLGLIHISEPT
;
A
#
# COMPACT_ATOMS: atom_id res chain seq x y z
N SER A 1 -19.43 29.26 -2.10
CA SER A 1 -18.77 28.80 -0.89
C SER A 1 -18.82 27.27 -0.82
N LEU A 2 -17.87 26.64 -0.14
CA LEU A 2 -17.87 25.20 0.12
C LEU A 2 -18.97 24.78 1.09
N LEU A 3 -19.35 25.66 2.02
CA LEU A 3 -20.51 25.46 2.89
C LEU A 3 -21.80 25.57 2.06
N GLY A 4 -22.47 24.41 1.89
CA GLY A 4 -23.92 24.42 1.77
C GLY A 4 -24.54 24.80 3.11
N SER A 5 -25.85 24.85 3.19
CA SER A 5 -26.61 25.18 4.44
C SER A 5 -26.50 24.12 5.56
N GLU A 6 -25.71 23.04 5.36
CA GLU A 6 -25.63 21.90 6.25
C GLU A 6 -24.23 21.72 6.82
N LEU A 7 -24.17 21.53 8.14
CA LEU A 7 -22.95 21.17 8.89
C LEU A 7 -22.43 19.81 8.43
N CYS A 8 -21.10 19.62 8.48
CA CYS A 8 -20.50 18.30 8.28
C CYS A 8 -21.02 17.33 9.34
N ILE A 9 -21.67 16.26 8.91
CA ILE A 9 -22.12 15.20 9.80
C ILE A 9 -20.90 14.35 10.16
N THR A 10 -20.71 14.12 11.44
CA THR A 10 -19.66 13.24 11.97
C THR A 10 -20.33 12.15 12.79
N ASP A 11 -20.10 10.90 12.41
CA ASP A 11 -20.60 9.76 13.16
C ASP A 11 -19.66 9.47 14.33
N SER A 12 -20.19 9.61 15.54
CA SER A 12 -19.41 9.45 16.76
C SER A 12 -19.34 8.00 17.19
N VAL A 13 -18.12 7.53 17.48
CA VAL A 13 -17.93 6.26 18.16
C VAL A 13 -18.45 6.35 19.59
N LYS A 14 -19.10 5.30 20.06
CA LYS A 14 -19.41 5.21 21.49
C LYS A 14 -18.13 5.10 22.29
N THR A 15 -17.96 5.96 23.28
CA THR A 15 -16.83 5.96 24.21
C THR A 15 -17.26 5.52 25.59
N ALA A 16 -16.42 4.78 26.29
CA ALA A 16 -16.58 4.50 27.71
C ALA A 16 -15.36 5.01 28.47
N ASP A 17 -15.59 5.47 29.70
CA ASP A 17 -14.50 5.96 30.53
C ASP A 17 -13.64 4.79 31.03
N LEU A 18 -12.38 4.77 30.59
CA LEU A 18 -11.43 3.73 30.97
C LEU A 18 -11.25 3.62 32.50
N ALA A 19 -11.30 4.75 33.22
CA ALA A 19 -11.07 4.76 34.66
C ALA A 19 -12.17 4.02 35.45
N SER A 20 -13.38 3.96 34.92
CA SER A 20 -14.55 3.29 35.52
C SER A 20 -14.84 1.91 34.88
N TYR A 21 -14.22 1.60 33.74
CA TYR A 21 -14.43 0.35 33.02
C TYR A 21 -13.86 -0.86 33.78
N LYS A 22 -14.52 -2.01 33.65
CA LYS A 22 -14.10 -3.29 34.22
C LYS A 22 -14.32 -4.40 33.21
N GLY A 23 -13.38 -5.33 33.16
CA GLY A 23 -13.48 -6.54 32.34
C GLY A 23 -12.50 -6.60 31.19
N GLU A 24 -12.93 -7.28 30.13
CA GLU A 24 -12.12 -7.59 28.95
C GLU A 24 -11.97 -6.40 28.03
N ALA A 25 -10.75 -6.13 27.57
CA ALA A 25 -10.45 -5.11 26.59
C ALA A 25 -9.62 -5.68 25.43
N PHE A 26 -9.75 -5.11 24.24
CA PHE A 26 -9.13 -5.56 23.02
C PHE A 26 -8.26 -4.47 22.44
N LEU A 27 -7.03 -4.80 22.10
CA LEU A 27 -6.02 -3.85 21.66
C LEU A 27 -5.81 -3.95 20.15
N GLY A 28 -5.84 -2.80 19.47
CA GLY A 28 -5.43 -2.67 18.08
C GLY A 28 -4.25 -1.73 17.93
N ILE A 29 -3.26 -2.13 17.15
CA ILE A 29 -2.07 -1.34 16.82
C ILE A 29 -1.99 -1.18 15.31
N ASP A 30 -2.06 0.05 14.81
CA ASP A 30 -1.76 0.38 13.42
C ASP A 30 -0.39 1.05 13.34
N ALA A 31 0.60 0.31 12.86
CA ALA A 31 1.97 0.78 12.69
C ALA A 31 2.21 1.16 11.22
N GLY A 32 1.92 2.40 10.89
CA GLY A 32 2.23 2.96 9.57
C GLY A 32 3.70 3.32 9.40
N SER A 33 4.08 3.78 8.20
CA SER A 33 5.44 4.21 7.87
C SER A 33 5.87 5.46 8.66
N THR A 34 4.95 6.40 8.86
CA THR A 34 5.21 7.71 9.48
C THR A 34 4.55 7.89 10.83
N THR A 35 3.48 7.15 11.12
CA THR A 35 2.67 7.27 12.33
C THR A 35 2.36 5.93 12.96
N THR A 36 2.23 5.91 14.27
CA THR A 36 1.69 4.77 15.04
C THR A 36 0.42 5.21 15.73
N LYS A 37 -0.60 4.37 15.64
CA LYS A 37 -1.91 4.58 16.24
C LYS A 37 -2.29 3.36 17.05
N ILE A 38 -2.96 3.59 18.16
CA ILE A 38 -3.45 2.51 19.04
C ILE A 38 -4.90 2.80 19.41
N ALA A 39 -5.68 1.75 19.48
CA ALA A 39 -7.04 1.79 20.00
C ALA A 39 -7.23 0.65 21.00
N LEU A 40 -7.91 0.95 22.10
CA LEU A 40 -8.38 -0.02 23.07
C LEU A 40 -9.91 0.02 23.08
N VAL A 41 -10.54 -1.13 22.87
CA VAL A 41 -12.01 -1.21 22.83
C VAL A 41 -12.53 -2.16 23.89
N SER A 42 -13.75 -1.88 24.35
CA SER A 42 -14.51 -2.73 25.28
C SER A 42 -15.07 -3.97 24.58
N LYS A 43 -15.65 -4.88 25.33
CA LYS A 43 -16.40 -6.03 24.82
C LYS A 43 -17.57 -5.63 23.91
N ASP A 44 -18.19 -4.49 24.18
CA ASP A 44 -19.30 -3.94 23.40
C ASP A 44 -18.85 -3.11 22.20
N GLY A 45 -17.53 -2.95 22.00
CA GLY A 45 -16.95 -2.18 20.90
C GLY A 45 -16.85 -0.68 21.17
N GLU A 46 -17.03 -0.25 22.41
CA GLU A 46 -16.84 1.15 22.79
C GLU A 46 -15.37 1.49 22.88
N LEU A 47 -14.98 2.66 22.43
CA LEU A 47 -13.60 3.13 22.52
C LEU A 47 -13.26 3.53 23.96
N LEU A 48 -12.30 2.84 24.56
CA LEU A 48 -11.80 3.10 25.91
C LEU A 48 -10.60 4.03 25.92
N TYR A 49 -9.73 3.90 24.91
CA TYR A 49 -8.52 4.70 24.79
C TYR A 49 -8.08 4.77 23.34
N SER A 50 -7.50 5.89 22.94
CA SER A 50 -6.86 6.05 21.63
C SER A 50 -5.56 6.82 21.75
N PHE A 51 -4.62 6.48 20.86
CA PHE A 51 -3.33 7.14 20.73
C PHE A 51 -3.00 7.36 19.26
N TYR A 52 -2.41 8.51 18.97
CA TYR A 52 -1.92 8.86 17.64
C TYR A 52 -0.62 9.66 17.78
N SER A 53 0.45 9.20 17.16
CA SER A 53 1.73 9.93 17.18
C SER A 53 2.57 9.65 15.93
N GLY A 54 3.43 10.60 15.59
CA GLY A 54 4.51 10.37 14.64
C GLY A 54 5.52 9.35 15.17
N ASN A 55 6.19 8.65 14.24
CA ASN A 55 7.13 7.58 14.58
C ASN A 55 8.53 8.06 14.96
N ASP A 56 8.88 9.32 14.67
CA ASP A 56 10.22 9.89 14.88
C ASP A 56 11.34 8.94 14.37
N GLY A 57 11.08 8.25 13.26
CA GLY A 57 11.99 7.27 12.65
C GLY A 57 11.95 5.86 13.25
N SER A 58 11.20 5.61 14.33
CA SER A 58 11.10 4.28 14.95
C SER A 58 9.68 3.94 15.43
N PRO A 59 8.86 3.29 14.60
CA PRO A 59 7.52 2.88 14.99
C PRO A 59 7.52 1.96 16.24
N LEU A 60 8.57 1.15 16.39
CA LEU A 60 8.67 0.26 17.55
C LEU A 60 8.87 1.01 18.86
N ASN A 61 9.74 2.05 18.89
CA ASN A 61 9.91 2.88 20.07
C ASN A 61 8.64 3.63 20.44
N THR A 62 7.92 4.13 19.42
CA THR A 62 6.63 4.80 19.62
C THR A 62 5.61 3.84 20.21
N ALA A 63 5.51 2.60 19.68
CA ALA A 63 4.61 1.60 20.21
C ALA A 63 4.97 1.17 21.65
N ILE A 64 6.27 1.01 21.98
CA ILE A 64 6.70 0.71 23.37
C ILE A 64 6.27 1.84 24.31
N ARG A 65 6.49 3.09 23.92
CA ARG A 65 6.13 4.25 24.75
C ARG A 65 4.62 4.30 25.00
N SER A 66 3.82 4.17 23.96
CA SER A 66 2.36 4.22 24.07
C SER A 66 1.77 3.03 24.83
N LEU A 67 2.32 1.82 24.68
CA LEU A 67 1.89 0.69 25.48
C LEU A 67 2.22 0.88 26.99
N LYS A 68 3.39 1.44 27.31
CA LYS A 68 3.73 1.80 28.70
C LYS A 68 2.75 2.84 29.26
N GLU A 69 2.37 3.83 28.47
CA GLU A 69 1.39 4.82 28.85
C GLU A 69 0.03 4.18 29.14
N ILE A 70 -0.49 3.34 28.22
CA ILE A 70 -1.76 2.62 28.42
C ILE A 70 -1.74 1.83 29.72
N TYR A 71 -0.73 1.00 29.92
CA TYR A 71 -0.64 0.17 31.11
C TYR A 71 -0.49 0.98 32.41
N SER A 72 0.06 2.19 32.35
CA SER A 72 0.16 3.07 33.54
C SER A 72 -1.18 3.63 34.00
N ILE A 73 -2.13 3.75 33.08
CA ILE A 73 -3.49 4.26 33.35
C ILE A 73 -4.56 3.17 33.40
N LEU A 74 -4.20 1.93 33.02
CA LEU A 74 -5.13 0.80 32.97
C LEU A 74 -5.58 0.38 34.36
N PRO A 75 -6.89 0.40 34.68
CA PRO A 75 -7.39 -0.07 35.96
C PRO A 75 -7.06 -1.55 36.20
N LYS A 76 -6.88 -1.95 37.45
CA LYS A 76 -6.57 -3.32 37.82
C LYS A 76 -7.63 -4.34 37.39
N ASP A 77 -8.87 -3.89 37.29
CA ASP A 77 -10.02 -4.71 36.89
C ASP A 77 -10.19 -4.82 35.37
N VAL A 78 -9.28 -4.22 34.56
CA VAL A 78 -9.28 -4.26 33.09
C VAL A 78 -8.14 -5.15 32.62
N GLN A 79 -8.46 -6.09 31.74
CA GLN A 79 -7.48 -7.01 31.15
C GLN A 79 -7.51 -6.90 29.61
N ILE A 80 -6.34 -6.70 29.01
CA ILE A 80 -6.19 -6.85 27.56
C ILE A 80 -6.11 -8.35 27.26
N VAL A 81 -7.21 -8.91 26.74
CA VAL A 81 -7.36 -10.36 26.53
C VAL A 81 -6.98 -10.81 25.14
N ARG A 82 -6.94 -9.89 24.16
CA ARG A 82 -6.47 -10.16 22.80
C ARG A 82 -5.99 -8.89 22.13
N ALA A 83 -4.96 -9.01 21.28
CA ALA A 83 -4.34 -7.89 20.60
C ALA A 83 -4.05 -8.21 19.13
N CYS A 84 -4.31 -7.25 18.25
CA CYS A 84 -4.07 -7.36 16.81
C CYS A 84 -3.26 -6.17 16.30
N SER A 85 -2.34 -6.42 15.38
CA SER A 85 -1.62 -5.37 14.65
C SER A 85 -2.01 -5.28 13.19
N THR A 86 -1.85 -4.10 12.61
CA THR A 86 -2.07 -3.82 11.19
C THR A 86 -1.10 -2.76 10.68
N GLY A 87 -1.17 -2.44 9.40
CA GLY A 87 -0.31 -1.45 8.75
C GLY A 87 1.03 -2.03 8.29
N TYR A 88 1.92 -1.19 7.76
CA TYR A 88 3.25 -1.58 7.26
C TYR A 88 4.12 -2.32 8.29
N GLY A 89 3.99 -1.94 9.55
CA GLY A 89 4.72 -2.53 10.67
C GLY A 89 4.02 -3.70 11.34
N GLU A 90 2.92 -4.22 10.78
CA GLU A 90 2.10 -5.27 11.35
C GLU A 90 2.94 -6.43 11.87
N ALA A 91 3.72 -7.08 11.01
CA ALA A 91 4.51 -8.25 11.36
C ALA A 91 5.64 -7.94 12.37
N LEU A 92 6.21 -6.73 12.32
CA LEU A 92 7.19 -6.26 13.30
C LEU A 92 6.55 -6.11 14.68
N MET A 93 5.38 -5.48 14.78
CA MET A 93 4.67 -5.31 16.05
C MET A 93 4.24 -6.66 16.63
N LYS A 94 3.69 -7.53 15.78
CA LYS A 94 3.34 -8.90 16.19
C LYS A 94 4.55 -9.66 16.75
N ALA A 95 5.69 -9.60 16.08
CA ALA A 95 6.91 -10.27 16.51
C ALA A 95 7.51 -9.65 17.80
N ALA A 96 7.49 -8.32 17.91
CA ALA A 96 8.06 -7.60 19.04
C ALA A 96 7.27 -7.84 20.34
N PHE A 97 5.96 -7.70 20.27
CA PHE A 97 5.07 -7.77 21.45
C PHE A 97 4.38 -9.12 21.62
N LEU A 98 4.60 -10.09 20.72
CA LEU A 98 3.93 -11.39 20.66
C LEU A 98 2.41 -11.25 20.59
N LEU A 99 1.94 -10.28 19.77
CA LEU A 99 0.51 -10.06 19.59
C LEU A 99 -0.17 -11.31 19.02
N ASP A 100 -1.41 -11.52 19.42
CA ASP A 100 -2.20 -12.70 19.06
C ASP A 100 -2.44 -12.75 17.55
N ASP A 101 -2.84 -11.62 16.97
CA ASP A 101 -3.18 -11.50 15.56
C ASP A 101 -2.34 -10.43 14.85
N GLY A 102 -2.22 -10.61 13.54
CA GLY A 102 -1.83 -9.58 12.59
C GLY A 102 -2.79 -9.63 11.42
N GLU A 103 -3.23 -8.47 10.92
CA GLU A 103 -4.19 -8.41 9.86
C GLU A 103 -3.80 -7.39 8.79
N VAL A 104 -4.20 -7.67 7.56
CA VAL A 104 -3.96 -6.77 6.43
C VAL A 104 -4.68 -5.44 6.67
N GLU A 105 -4.00 -4.35 6.40
CA GLU A 105 -4.48 -2.99 6.66
C GLU A 105 -5.86 -2.72 6.04
N THR A 106 -6.10 -3.16 4.81
CA THR A 106 -7.39 -2.98 4.13
C THR A 106 -8.55 -3.71 4.81
N VAL A 107 -8.26 -4.85 5.45
CA VAL A 107 -9.26 -5.61 6.21
C VAL A 107 -9.57 -4.88 7.52
N ALA A 108 -8.56 -4.38 8.23
CA ALA A 108 -8.77 -3.59 9.45
C ALA A 108 -9.61 -2.32 9.15
N HIS A 109 -9.29 -1.62 8.07
CA HIS A 109 -10.06 -0.47 7.62
C HIS A 109 -11.52 -0.82 7.27
N TYR A 110 -11.75 -1.97 6.65
CA TYR A 110 -13.09 -2.45 6.37
C TYR A 110 -13.88 -2.74 7.66
N TYR A 111 -13.28 -3.44 8.62
CA TYR A 111 -13.94 -3.73 9.90
C TYR A 111 -14.37 -2.45 10.64
N ALA A 112 -13.48 -1.45 10.65
CA ALA A 112 -13.80 -0.16 11.24
C ALA A 112 -14.92 0.57 10.48
N ALA A 113 -14.89 0.59 9.16
CA ALA A 113 -15.90 1.24 8.34
C ALA A 113 -17.27 0.56 8.46
N ALA A 114 -17.31 -0.79 8.43
CA ALA A 114 -18.53 -1.57 8.60
C ALA A 114 -19.17 -1.42 9.98
N PHE A 115 -18.37 -1.07 11.01
CA PHE A 115 -18.90 -0.75 12.33
C PHE A 115 -19.79 0.51 12.32
N PHE A 116 -19.43 1.53 11.54
CA PHE A 116 -20.20 2.76 11.36
C PHE A 116 -21.29 2.61 10.30
N ASN A 117 -21.01 1.92 9.22
CA ASN A 117 -21.95 1.66 8.14
C ASN A 117 -21.84 0.20 7.67
N PRO A 118 -22.72 -0.70 8.17
CA PRO A 118 -22.68 -2.12 7.78
C PRO A 118 -22.85 -2.37 6.28
N ASP A 119 -23.49 -1.46 5.55
CA ASP A 119 -23.75 -1.56 4.12
C ASP A 119 -22.72 -0.79 3.29
N VAL A 120 -21.51 -0.55 3.81
CA VAL A 120 -20.47 0.22 3.13
C VAL A 120 -20.11 -0.40 1.77
N ASP A 121 -20.16 0.42 0.71
CA ASP A 121 -19.79 0.06 -0.67
C ASP A 121 -18.34 0.45 -0.99
N CYS A 122 -17.91 1.58 -0.43
CA CYS A 122 -16.59 2.15 -0.72
C CYS A 122 -16.01 2.84 0.50
N ILE A 123 -14.73 2.62 0.72
CA ILE A 123 -13.96 3.30 1.74
C ILE A 123 -12.91 4.14 1.02
N LEU A 124 -12.91 5.44 1.28
CA LEU A 124 -11.88 6.35 0.81
C LEU A 124 -11.02 6.78 2.00
N ASP A 125 -9.83 6.24 2.07
CA ASP A 125 -8.84 6.57 3.09
C ASP A 125 -7.79 7.51 2.50
N ILE A 126 -7.69 8.73 3.06
CA ILE A 126 -6.66 9.69 2.67
C ILE A 126 -5.81 10.03 3.89
N GLY A 127 -4.62 9.43 3.90
CA GLY A 127 -3.59 9.70 4.89
C GLY A 127 -2.78 10.96 4.60
N GLY A 128 -1.70 11.13 5.36
CA GLY A 128 -0.74 12.23 5.13
C GLY A 128 0.09 12.06 3.85
N GLN A 129 0.43 10.83 3.47
CA GLN A 129 1.33 10.54 2.35
C GLN A 129 0.80 9.51 1.36
N ASP A 130 -0.21 8.76 1.72
CA ASP A 130 -0.83 7.73 0.91
C ASP A 130 -2.34 7.92 0.84
N MET A 131 -2.96 7.28 -0.11
CA MET A 131 -4.39 7.17 -0.17
C MET A 131 -4.80 5.80 -0.70
N LYS A 132 -5.95 5.33 -0.22
CA LYS A 132 -6.53 4.05 -0.58
C LYS A 132 -8.01 4.22 -0.91
N CYS A 133 -8.44 3.56 -1.96
CA CYS A 133 -9.86 3.35 -2.24
C CYS A 133 -10.14 1.85 -2.18
N ILE A 134 -10.96 1.45 -1.24
CA ILE A 134 -11.30 0.06 -0.99
C ILE A 134 -12.76 -0.12 -1.38
N LYS A 135 -13.01 -0.93 -2.40
CA LYS A 135 -14.38 -1.27 -2.81
C LYS A 135 -14.82 -2.54 -2.12
N ILE A 136 -16.05 -2.50 -1.62
CA ILE A 136 -16.66 -3.61 -0.88
C ILE A 136 -17.77 -4.19 -1.72
N LYS A 137 -17.85 -5.51 -1.78
CA LYS A 137 -18.93 -6.25 -2.43
C LYS A 137 -19.22 -7.52 -1.65
N ASN A 138 -20.50 -7.78 -1.38
CA ASN A 138 -20.91 -8.93 -0.59
C ASN A 138 -20.17 -9.04 0.76
N ASN A 139 -20.05 -7.93 1.47
CA ASN A 139 -19.35 -7.81 2.76
C ASN A 139 -17.89 -8.29 2.73
N THR A 140 -17.24 -8.16 1.58
CA THR A 140 -15.84 -8.54 1.39
C THR A 140 -15.11 -7.46 0.60
N VAL A 141 -13.81 -7.30 0.83
CA VAL A 141 -12.96 -6.43 0.01
C VAL A 141 -12.87 -6.99 -1.41
N ASP A 142 -13.46 -6.29 -2.37
CA ASP A 142 -13.50 -6.68 -3.79
C ASP A 142 -12.25 -6.18 -4.53
N SER A 143 -11.93 -4.91 -4.36
CA SER A 143 -10.75 -4.32 -4.99
C SER A 143 -10.16 -3.19 -4.18
N VAL A 144 -8.86 -2.98 -4.34
CA VAL A 144 -8.11 -1.92 -3.66
C VAL A 144 -7.29 -1.15 -4.68
N GLN A 145 -7.42 0.17 -4.66
CA GLN A 145 -6.60 1.07 -5.44
C GLN A 145 -5.75 1.91 -4.49
N LEU A 146 -4.45 1.90 -4.70
CA LEU A 146 -3.47 2.53 -3.82
C LEU A 146 -2.71 3.63 -4.57
N ASN A 147 -2.38 4.70 -3.86
CA ASN A 147 -1.39 5.67 -4.31
C ASN A 147 -0.40 5.95 -3.17
N GLU A 148 0.78 5.40 -3.30
CA GLU A 148 1.90 5.60 -2.37
C GLU A 148 3.00 6.47 -2.99
N ALA A 149 2.90 6.76 -4.29
CA ALA A 149 3.95 7.40 -5.05
C ALA A 149 3.81 8.93 -5.17
N CYS A 150 2.63 9.47 -4.91
CA CYS A 150 2.37 10.89 -5.15
C CYS A 150 1.54 11.53 -4.04
N SER A 151 2.13 12.49 -3.33
CA SER A 151 1.47 13.24 -2.26
C SER A 151 0.40 14.25 -2.74
N SER A 152 0.21 14.44 -4.04
CA SER A 152 -0.73 15.45 -4.57
C SER A 152 -2.21 15.16 -4.30
N GLY A 153 -2.53 13.96 -3.82
CA GLY A 153 -3.85 13.57 -3.34
C GLY A 153 -3.92 13.33 -1.82
N CYS A 154 -2.91 13.75 -1.06
CA CYS A 154 -2.76 13.40 0.35
C CYS A 154 -2.65 14.65 1.25
N GLY A 155 -2.79 14.49 2.55
CA GLY A 155 -2.84 15.57 3.53
C GLY A 155 -1.56 16.42 3.63
N SER A 156 -0.39 15.81 3.46
CA SER A 156 0.90 16.53 3.49
C SER A 156 1.00 17.63 2.44
N PHE A 157 0.24 17.52 1.36
CA PHE A 157 0.13 18.55 0.35
C PHE A 157 -0.52 19.81 0.91
N ILE A 158 -1.67 19.67 1.58
CA ILE A 158 -2.37 20.80 2.23
C ILE A 158 -1.51 21.42 3.33
N GLU A 159 -0.88 20.59 4.17
CA GLU A 159 0.01 21.05 5.23
C GLU A 159 1.17 21.91 4.69
N THR A 160 1.78 21.48 3.58
CA THR A 160 2.89 22.20 2.96
C THR A 160 2.47 23.60 2.53
N PHE A 161 1.28 23.73 1.94
CA PHE A 161 0.76 25.03 1.53
C PHE A 161 0.33 25.89 2.72
N ALA A 162 -0.35 25.33 3.73
CA ALA A 162 -0.71 26.05 4.96
C ALA A 162 0.54 26.67 5.60
N LYS A 163 1.60 25.87 5.79
CA LYS A 163 2.89 26.34 6.32
C LYS A 163 3.54 27.43 5.44
N SER A 164 3.50 27.28 4.12
CA SER A 164 4.05 28.25 3.18
C SER A 164 3.34 29.61 3.19
N LEU A 165 2.08 29.61 3.64
CA LEU A 165 1.23 30.79 3.77
C LEU A 165 1.15 31.30 5.22
N ASN A 166 1.95 30.73 6.15
CA ASN A 166 1.97 31.05 7.57
C ASN A 166 0.62 30.83 8.30
N TYR A 167 -0.11 29.78 7.90
CA TYR A 167 -1.35 29.34 8.55
C TYR A 167 -1.11 28.03 9.30
N SER A 168 -1.82 27.84 10.40
CA SER A 168 -2.02 26.51 10.94
C SER A 168 -2.87 25.67 9.95
N VAL A 169 -2.77 24.36 10.01
CA VAL A 169 -3.58 23.47 9.13
C VAL A 169 -5.08 23.68 9.40
N GLN A 170 -5.46 23.89 10.66
CA GLN A 170 -6.83 24.11 11.05
C GLN A 170 -7.37 25.46 10.53
N ASP A 171 -6.66 26.58 10.81
CA ASP A 171 -7.10 27.91 10.34
C ASP A 171 -7.19 27.95 8.80
N PHE A 172 -6.30 27.20 8.13
CA PHE A 172 -6.30 27.09 6.68
C PHE A 172 -7.52 26.32 6.16
N ALA A 173 -7.91 25.25 6.86
CA ALA A 173 -9.12 24.48 6.55
C ALA A 173 -10.40 25.32 6.80
N ASP A 174 -10.45 25.99 7.94
CA ASP A 174 -11.61 26.82 8.32
C ASP A 174 -11.82 27.97 7.33
N ALA A 175 -10.74 28.63 6.91
CA ALA A 175 -10.81 29.67 5.89
C ALA A 175 -11.42 29.15 4.56
N ALA A 176 -11.11 27.93 4.15
CA ALA A 176 -11.61 27.34 2.91
C ALA A 176 -13.12 27.18 2.87
N LEU A 177 -13.75 26.91 4.01
CA LEU A 177 -15.20 26.69 4.10
C LEU A 177 -16.00 27.92 3.66
N PHE A 178 -15.49 29.12 3.91
CA PHE A 178 -16.14 30.39 3.62
C PHE A 178 -15.63 31.05 2.33
N ALA A 179 -14.79 30.36 1.54
CA ALA A 179 -14.24 30.88 0.32
C ALA A 179 -15.35 31.32 -0.67
N PRO A 180 -15.39 32.59 -1.10
CA PRO A 180 -16.40 33.04 -2.03
C PRO A 180 -16.15 32.55 -3.47
N HIS A 181 -14.89 32.44 -3.88
CA HIS A 181 -14.47 32.10 -5.24
C HIS A 181 -13.31 31.11 -5.25
N PRO A 182 -13.54 29.82 -4.88
CA PRO A 182 -12.48 28.81 -4.90
C PRO A 182 -11.75 28.77 -6.25
N ILE A 183 -10.42 28.85 -6.23
CA ILE A 183 -9.62 28.82 -7.46
C ILE A 183 -9.57 27.40 -8.03
N ASP A 184 -9.65 27.27 -9.36
CA ASP A 184 -9.46 25.97 -10.01
C ASP A 184 -7.97 25.67 -10.23
N LEU A 185 -7.40 24.84 -9.38
CA LEU A 185 -6.02 24.37 -9.49
C LEU A 185 -5.87 23.15 -10.42
N GLY A 186 -6.99 22.54 -10.80
CA GLY A 186 -7.03 21.34 -11.65
C GLY A 186 -6.49 20.09 -10.94
N THR A 187 -6.05 19.11 -11.74
CA THR A 187 -5.53 17.80 -11.28
C THR A 187 -4.06 17.63 -11.67
N ARG A 188 -3.17 18.47 -11.18
CA ARG A 188 -1.74 18.44 -11.51
C ARG A 188 -0.90 18.02 -10.30
N CYS A 189 0.34 17.62 -10.57
CA CYS A 189 1.26 17.32 -9.47
C CYS A 189 1.64 18.57 -8.67
N THR A 190 2.10 18.37 -7.44
CA THR A 190 2.46 19.42 -6.46
C THR A 190 3.38 20.50 -7.02
N VAL A 191 4.36 20.13 -7.87
CA VAL A 191 5.32 21.08 -8.46
C VAL A 191 4.63 22.11 -9.34
N PHE A 192 3.70 21.67 -10.19
CA PHE A 192 2.94 22.56 -11.06
C PHE A 192 1.89 23.38 -10.30
N MET A 193 1.34 22.83 -9.22
CA MET A 193 0.39 23.58 -8.37
C MET A 193 1.05 24.74 -7.65
N ASN A 194 2.30 24.59 -7.19
CA ASN A 194 3.07 25.69 -6.60
C ASN A 194 3.09 26.93 -7.52
N SER A 195 3.32 26.72 -8.79
CA SER A 195 3.33 27.82 -9.77
C SER A 195 1.95 28.46 -9.92
N LYS A 196 0.88 27.66 -9.97
CA LYS A 196 -0.49 28.17 -10.03
C LYS A 196 -0.92 28.92 -8.78
N VAL A 197 -0.58 28.42 -7.59
CA VAL A 197 -0.85 29.10 -6.32
C VAL A 197 -0.15 30.45 -6.27
N LYS A 198 1.15 30.50 -6.65
CA LYS A 198 1.90 31.77 -6.73
C LYS A 198 1.32 32.75 -7.74
N GLN A 199 0.82 32.24 -8.86
CA GLN A 199 0.13 33.07 -9.83
C GLN A 199 -1.18 33.62 -9.27
N ALA A 200 -2.02 32.77 -8.66
CA ALA A 200 -3.28 33.19 -8.04
C ALA A 200 -3.06 34.28 -6.96
N GLN A 201 -2.00 34.13 -6.13
CA GLN A 201 -1.61 35.14 -5.16
C GLN A 201 -1.27 36.48 -5.82
N LYS A 202 -0.53 36.47 -6.93
CA LYS A 202 -0.21 37.69 -7.69
C LYS A 202 -1.45 38.34 -8.31
N GLU A 203 -2.44 37.54 -8.66
CA GLU A 203 -3.72 37.96 -9.21
C GLU A 203 -4.72 38.42 -8.14
N GLY A 204 -4.33 38.36 -6.84
CA GLY A 204 -5.11 38.85 -5.71
C GLY A 204 -6.08 37.85 -5.13
N ALA A 205 -5.93 36.55 -5.41
CA ALA A 205 -6.75 35.52 -4.77
C ALA A 205 -6.53 35.48 -3.24
N SER A 206 -7.61 35.38 -2.50
CA SER A 206 -7.55 35.26 -1.06
C SER A 206 -6.98 33.91 -0.60
N VAL A 207 -6.46 33.85 0.62
CA VAL A 207 -6.01 32.58 1.22
C VAL A 207 -7.17 31.60 1.31
N ALA A 208 -8.37 32.05 1.59
CA ALA A 208 -9.60 31.24 1.59
C ALA A 208 -9.85 30.56 0.23
N ASP A 209 -9.77 31.33 -0.86
CA ASP A 209 -9.99 30.81 -2.21
C ASP A 209 -8.91 29.82 -2.63
N ILE A 210 -7.65 30.06 -2.22
CA ILE A 210 -6.53 29.15 -2.45
C ILE A 210 -6.72 27.85 -1.67
N SER A 211 -7.06 27.93 -0.39
CA SER A 211 -7.28 26.77 0.47
C SER A 211 -8.43 25.89 -0.05
N ALA A 212 -9.54 26.49 -0.42
CA ALA A 212 -10.66 25.78 -1.02
C ALA A 212 -10.28 25.11 -2.34
N GLY A 213 -9.54 25.83 -3.20
CA GLY A 213 -9.01 25.26 -4.46
C GLY A 213 -8.10 24.05 -4.24
N LEU A 214 -7.28 24.07 -3.19
CA LEU A 214 -6.43 22.94 -2.81
C LEU A 214 -7.26 21.75 -2.31
N ALA A 215 -8.28 21.97 -1.47
CA ALA A 215 -9.18 20.92 -1.02
C ALA A 215 -9.88 20.22 -2.21
N TYR A 216 -10.43 21.01 -3.14
CA TYR A 216 -10.99 20.45 -4.39
C TYR A 216 -9.95 19.67 -5.21
N SER A 217 -8.73 20.18 -5.30
CA SER A 217 -7.68 19.54 -6.09
C SER A 217 -7.23 18.20 -5.49
N VAL A 218 -7.12 18.09 -4.17
CA VAL A 218 -6.82 16.83 -3.49
C VAL A 218 -7.87 15.78 -3.86
N ILE A 219 -9.15 16.11 -3.76
CA ILE A 219 -10.23 15.17 -4.08
C ILE A 219 -10.30 14.86 -5.59
N LYS A 220 -10.14 15.86 -6.45
CA LYS A 220 -10.07 15.62 -7.91
C LYS A 220 -8.92 14.68 -8.26
N ASN A 221 -7.74 14.85 -7.66
CA ASN A 221 -6.61 13.94 -7.86
C ASN A 221 -6.93 12.53 -7.36
N ALA A 222 -7.52 12.44 -6.16
CA ALA A 222 -7.95 11.17 -5.60
C ALA A 222 -8.88 10.42 -6.55
N LEU A 223 -9.97 11.04 -6.96
CA LEU A 223 -11.01 10.38 -7.75
C LEU A 223 -10.58 10.14 -9.20
N PHE A 224 -10.05 11.14 -9.88
CA PHE A 224 -9.84 11.06 -11.33
C PHE A 224 -8.46 10.59 -11.76
N LYS A 225 -7.43 10.76 -10.92
CA LYS A 225 -6.07 10.30 -11.25
C LYS A 225 -5.72 8.94 -10.64
N VAL A 226 -6.09 8.73 -9.39
CA VAL A 226 -5.76 7.51 -8.65
C VAL A 226 -6.84 6.45 -8.88
N ILE A 227 -8.07 6.74 -8.49
CA ILE A 227 -9.18 5.81 -8.59
C ILE A 227 -9.65 5.67 -10.04
N LYS A 228 -9.36 6.68 -10.87
CA LYS A 228 -9.72 6.73 -12.31
C LYS A 228 -11.22 6.52 -12.56
N VAL A 229 -12.05 7.03 -11.67
CA VAL A 229 -13.50 7.03 -11.91
C VAL A 229 -13.84 7.97 -13.04
N SER A 230 -14.65 7.51 -13.98
CA SER A 230 -15.24 8.36 -15.00
C SER A 230 -16.46 9.12 -14.49
N ASP A 231 -17.16 8.52 -13.51
CA ASP A 231 -18.32 9.08 -12.85
C ASP A 231 -18.28 8.71 -11.35
N ALA A 232 -18.52 9.67 -10.49
CA ALA A 232 -18.51 9.48 -9.05
C ALA A 232 -19.60 8.51 -8.56
N SER A 233 -20.70 8.34 -9.28
CA SER A 233 -21.74 7.35 -9.00
C SER A 233 -21.21 5.89 -8.97
N SER A 234 -20.05 5.63 -9.62
CA SER A 234 -19.39 4.33 -9.61
C SER A 234 -18.74 3.94 -8.27
N LEU A 235 -18.70 4.87 -7.31
CA LEU A 235 -18.18 4.61 -5.95
C LEU A 235 -19.20 3.87 -5.07
N GLY A 236 -20.49 3.86 -5.44
CA GLY A 236 -21.58 3.36 -4.64
C GLY A 236 -22.34 4.47 -3.93
N LYS A 237 -23.22 4.09 -3.01
CA LYS A 237 -24.06 5.03 -2.25
C LYS A 237 -23.63 5.16 -0.80
N ASN A 238 -23.09 4.08 -0.24
CA ASN A 238 -22.68 3.99 1.15
C ASN A 238 -21.17 4.18 1.26
N ILE A 239 -20.73 5.42 1.34
CA ILE A 239 -19.30 5.77 1.32
C ILE A 239 -18.85 6.16 2.72
N VAL A 240 -17.80 5.51 3.20
CA VAL A 240 -17.09 5.89 4.43
C VAL A 240 -15.79 6.57 4.06
N VAL A 241 -15.57 7.76 4.58
CA VAL A 241 -14.30 8.49 4.42
C VAL A 241 -13.50 8.46 5.71
N GLN A 242 -12.20 8.22 5.60
CA GLN A 242 -11.31 8.06 6.74
C GLN A 242 -9.88 8.52 6.41
N GLY A 243 -8.99 8.44 7.40
CA GLY A 243 -7.66 9.03 7.34
C GLY A 243 -7.62 10.46 7.86
N GLY A 244 -6.45 10.87 8.34
CA GLY A 244 -6.29 12.17 9.01
C GLY A 244 -6.63 13.39 8.15
N THR A 245 -6.57 13.26 6.82
CA THR A 245 -6.91 14.33 5.88
C THR A 245 -8.39 14.71 5.93
N PHE A 246 -9.26 13.76 6.25
CA PHE A 246 -10.71 14.03 6.36
C PHE A 246 -11.14 14.74 7.64
N TYR A 247 -10.23 14.98 8.59
CA TYR A 247 -10.50 15.96 9.66
C TYR A 247 -10.63 17.40 9.13
N ASN A 248 -10.12 17.65 7.92
CA ASN A 248 -10.34 18.91 7.22
C ASN A 248 -11.73 18.93 6.59
N ASP A 249 -12.63 19.74 7.15
CA ASP A 249 -14.01 19.87 6.69
C ASP A 249 -14.13 20.35 5.25
N ALA A 250 -13.17 21.17 4.78
CA ALA A 250 -13.16 21.61 3.39
C ALA A 250 -12.86 20.45 2.42
N VAL A 251 -12.05 19.48 2.84
CA VAL A 251 -11.79 18.25 2.06
C VAL A 251 -13.04 17.39 2.00
N LEU A 252 -13.72 17.18 3.14
CA LEU A 252 -14.98 16.42 3.18
C LEU A 252 -16.03 17.06 2.28
N LYS A 253 -16.28 18.37 2.42
CA LYS A 253 -17.26 19.10 1.59
C LYS A 253 -16.88 19.11 0.11
N SER A 254 -15.59 19.16 -0.22
CA SER A 254 -15.12 19.02 -1.60
C SER A 254 -15.44 17.65 -2.17
N PHE A 255 -15.27 16.59 -1.35
CA PHE A 255 -15.64 15.24 -1.73
C PHE A 255 -17.14 15.12 -2.00
N GLU A 256 -17.98 15.50 -1.05
CA GLU A 256 -19.43 15.41 -1.16
C GLU A 256 -19.97 16.18 -2.38
N LYS A 257 -19.42 17.37 -2.66
CA LYS A 257 -19.81 18.15 -3.84
C LYS A 257 -19.37 17.53 -5.17
N ILE A 258 -18.19 16.91 -5.23
CA ILE A 258 -17.70 16.26 -6.45
C ILE A 258 -18.38 14.90 -6.63
N ALA A 259 -18.58 14.15 -5.55
CA ALA A 259 -19.23 12.85 -5.57
C ALA A 259 -20.75 12.93 -5.76
N GLY A 260 -21.36 14.06 -5.39
CA GLY A 260 -22.81 14.24 -5.43
C GLY A 260 -23.58 13.42 -4.40
N CYS A 261 -22.91 12.96 -3.34
CA CYS A 261 -23.47 12.19 -2.25
C CYS A 261 -22.84 12.58 -0.91
N GLU A 262 -23.56 12.34 0.16
CA GLU A 262 -23.02 12.46 1.52
C GLU A 262 -22.12 11.27 1.82
N ALA A 263 -21.14 11.47 2.70
CA ALA A 263 -20.22 10.44 3.16
C ALA A 263 -20.24 10.34 4.69
N VAL A 264 -20.20 9.12 5.20
CA VAL A 264 -20.00 8.85 6.63
C VAL A 264 -18.56 9.17 6.98
N ARG A 265 -18.36 10.13 7.89
CA ARG A 265 -17.04 10.44 8.44
C ARG A 265 -17.03 10.14 9.94
N PRO A 266 -16.36 9.07 10.38
CA PRO A 266 -16.18 8.81 11.81
C PRO A 266 -15.38 9.91 12.51
N ASP A 267 -15.72 10.23 13.74
CA ASP A 267 -14.96 11.15 14.59
C ASP A 267 -13.53 10.64 14.86
N ILE A 268 -13.33 9.34 14.73
CA ILE A 268 -12.05 8.64 14.85
C ILE A 268 -11.38 8.37 13.49
N ALA A 269 -11.72 9.13 12.46
CA ALA A 269 -11.24 8.91 11.08
C ALA A 269 -9.72 8.69 10.96
N GLY A 270 -8.92 9.31 11.84
CA GLY A 270 -7.45 9.19 11.83
C GLY A 270 -6.90 7.90 12.46
N ILE A 271 -7.71 7.13 13.18
CA ILE A 271 -7.27 5.90 13.88
C ILE A 271 -8.06 4.65 13.45
N MET A 272 -8.75 4.71 12.33
CA MET A 272 -9.63 3.63 11.85
C MET A 272 -8.90 2.29 11.71
N GLY A 273 -7.65 2.28 11.23
CA GLY A 273 -6.85 1.05 11.15
C GLY A 273 -6.65 0.38 12.52
N ALA A 274 -6.27 1.16 13.54
CA ALA A 274 -6.10 0.65 14.89
C ALA A 274 -7.43 0.21 15.52
N PHE A 275 -8.50 0.99 15.32
CA PHE A 275 -9.84 0.64 15.79
C PHE A 275 -10.34 -0.66 15.14
N GLY A 276 -10.19 -0.81 13.82
CA GLY A 276 -10.54 -2.04 13.11
C GLY A 276 -9.73 -3.25 13.58
N ALA A 277 -8.43 -3.09 13.81
CA ALA A 277 -7.61 -4.16 14.38
C ALA A 277 -8.09 -4.59 15.78
N ALA A 278 -8.52 -3.61 16.63
CA ALA A 278 -9.10 -3.92 17.93
C ALA A 278 -10.44 -4.66 17.82
N LEU A 279 -11.29 -4.27 16.85
CA LEU A 279 -12.55 -4.98 16.56
C LEU A 279 -12.31 -6.42 16.07
N ILE A 280 -11.28 -6.64 15.25
CA ILE A 280 -10.88 -7.98 14.79
C ILE A 280 -10.40 -8.83 15.98
N ALA A 281 -9.59 -8.26 16.87
CA ALA A 281 -9.18 -8.95 18.09
C ALA A 281 -10.38 -9.33 18.94
N ARG A 282 -11.38 -8.46 19.08
CA ARG A 282 -12.63 -8.72 19.78
C ARG A 282 -13.43 -9.86 19.15
N GLU A 283 -13.61 -9.83 17.83
CA GLU A 283 -14.39 -10.84 17.12
C GLU A 283 -13.76 -12.23 17.19
N ARG A 284 -12.43 -12.30 17.15
CA ARG A 284 -11.70 -13.57 17.21
C ARG A 284 -11.49 -14.10 18.64
N PHE A 285 -11.94 -13.35 19.64
CA PHE A 285 -11.80 -13.77 21.03
C PHE A 285 -12.80 -14.86 21.38
N GLU A 286 -12.30 -15.93 21.97
CA GLU A 286 -13.08 -17.02 22.56
C GLU A 286 -12.91 -17.05 24.06
N ALA A 287 -13.97 -17.32 24.78
CA ALA A 287 -13.90 -17.37 26.25
C ALA A 287 -12.89 -18.44 26.71
N GLY A 288 -11.96 -18.01 27.58
CA GLY A 288 -10.88 -18.88 28.06
C GLY A 288 -9.62 -18.83 27.20
N TYR A 289 -9.57 -18.01 26.16
CA TYR A 289 -8.35 -17.77 25.41
C TYR A 289 -7.34 -17.00 26.26
N GLU A 290 -6.11 -17.48 26.31
CA GLU A 290 -4.99 -16.80 26.97
C GLU A 290 -4.16 -16.06 25.93
N THR A 291 -4.07 -14.74 26.07
CA THR A 291 -3.29 -13.90 25.13
C THR A 291 -1.81 -14.26 25.18
N THR A 292 -1.19 -14.27 24.01
CA THR A 292 0.27 -14.43 23.86
C THR A 292 1.03 -13.14 24.05
N MET A 293 0.33 -11.99 24.11
CA MET A 293 0.93 -10.67 24.23
C MET A 293 1.84 -10.57 25.46
N LEU A 294 2.96 -9.90 25.30
CA LEU A 294 3.88 -9.64 26.41
C LEU A 294 3.18 -8.91 27.56
N SER A 295 3.41 -9.37 28.79
CA SER A 295 2.96 -8.66 29.99
C SER A 295 3.60 -7.27 30.09
N PHE A 296 2.99 -6.38 30.85
CA PHE A 296 3.52 -5.03 31.10
C PHE A 296 5.00 -5.03 31.55
N GLN A 297 5.34 -5.91 32.49
CA GLN A 297 6.72 -6.02 32.95
C GLN A 297 7.69 -6.35 31.78
N LYS A 298 7.33 -7.33 30.95
CA LYS A 298 8.14 -7.71 29.79
C LYS A 298 8.23 -6.61 28.75
N ILE A 299 7.17 -5.79 28.57
CA ILE A 299 7.19 -4.61 27.70
C ILE A 299 8.13 -3.54 28.27
N CYS A 300 8.14 -3.34 29.57
CA CYS A 300 9.08 -2.41 30.24
C CYS A 300 10.54 -2.82 30.06
N GLU A 301 10.82 -4.12 30.09
CA GLU A 301 12.14 -4.72 29.95
C GLU A 301 12.55 -4.96 28.49
N LEU A 302 11.64 -4.75 27.54
CA LEU A 302 11.88 -5.01 26.12
C LEU A 302 12.98 -4.09 25.58
N GLN A 303 14.09 -4.70 25.21
CA GLN A 303 15.18 -4.07 24.49
C GLN A 303 15.27 -4.70 23.10
N PHE A 304 15.68 -3.90 22.14
CA PHE A 304 15.92 -4.39 20.78
C PHE A 304 17.11 -3.69 20.14
N GLU A 305 17.74 -4.40 19.24
CA GLU A 305 18.82 -3.90 18.40
C GLU A 305 18.47 -4.14 16.94
N THR A 306 18.63 -3.10 16.12
CA THR A 306 18.40 -3.19 14.69
C THR A 306 19.72 -3.21 13.95
N SER A 307 19.93 -4.22 13.11
CA SER A 307 21.10 -4.35 12.24
C SER A 307 20.69 -4.60 10.81
N MET A 308 21.59 -4.24 9.88
CA MET A 308 21.37 -4.47 8.45
C MET A 308 22.34 -5.53 7.93
N ALA A 309 21.84 -6.43 7.09
CA ALA A 309 22.61 -7.44 6.43
C ALA A 309 22.25 -7.54 4.95
N LYS A 310 23.09 -8.22 4.15
CA LYS A 310 22.75 -8.60 2.79
C LYS A 310 22.50 -10.09 2.73
N CYS A 311 21.35 -10.50 2.24
CA CYS A 311 21.09 -11.90 1.94
C CYS A 311 22.00 -12.35 0.80
N ARG A 312 22.72 -13.46 1.00
CA ARG A 312 23.62 -14.08 0.02
C ARG A 312 23.03 -15.33 -0.63
N GLY A 313 21.74 -15.58 -0.42
CA GLY A 313 21.05 -16.79 -0.89
C GLY A 313 20.82 -16.85 -2.42
N CYS A 314 20.88 -15.72 -3.11
CA CYS A 314 20.75 -15.62 -4.58
C CYS A 314 21.28 -14.29 -5.09
N THR A 315 21.24 -14.09 -6.42
CA THR A 315 21.75 -12.88 -7.09
C THR A 315 21.01 -11.58 -6.72
N ASN A 316 19.82 -11.64 -6.11
CA ASN A 316 19.07 -10.45 -5.69
C ASN A 316 19.75 -9.69 -4.55
N ASN A 317 20.57 -10.36 -3.74
CA ASN A 317 21.32 -9.73 -2.63
C ASN A 317 20.44 -8.80 -1.79
N CYS A 318 19.24 -9.27 -1.41
CA CYS A 318 18.26 -8.47 -0.65
C CYS A 318 18.92 -7.83 0.56
N ARG A 319 18.60 -6.55 0.77
CA ARG A 319 18.98 -5.85 2.00
C ARG A 319 17.99 -6.27 3.10
N LEU A 320 18.50 -6.90 4.14
CA LEU A 320 17.73 -7.38 5.28
C LEU A 320 17.86 -6.41 6.43
N THR A 321 16.74 -6.15 7.12
CA THR A 321 16.72 -5.49 8.42
C THR A 321 16.41 -6.55 9.46
N ILE A 322 17.31 -6.71 10.43
CA ILE A 322 17.23 -7.71 11.48
C ILE A 322 17.00 -6.98 12.80
N ASN A 323 15.85 -7.19 13.40
CA ASN A 323 15.52 -6.71 14.74
C ASN A 323 15.70 -7.88 15.72
N LYS A 324 16.64 -7.74 16.63
CA LYS A 324 16.88 -8.69 17.72
C LYS A 324 16.26 -8.17 18.99
N PHE A 325 15.40 -8.95 19.61
CA PHE A 325 14.73 -8.60 20.85
C PHE A 325 15.37 -9.31 22.04
N SER A 326 15.18 -8.75 23.25
CA SER A 326 15.50 -9.43 24.51
C SER A 326 14.86 -10.84 24.54
N GLY A 327 15.57 -11.80 25.13
CA GLY A 327 15.13 -13.21 25.14
C GLY A 327 15.47 -14.00 23.86
N GLY A 328 16.38 -13.50 23.00
CA GLY A 328 16.89 -14.24 21.84
C GLY A 328 15.95 -14.30 20.64
N ARG A 329 14.81 -13.61 20.70
CA ARG A 329 13.88 -13.52 19.57
C ARG A 329 14.43 -12.60 18.50
N GLN A 330 14.06 -12.85 17.24
CA GLN A 330 14.42 -11.95 16.13
C GLN A 330 13.30 -11.87 15.12
N TYR A 331 13.26 -10.73 14.43
CA TYR A 331 12.40 -10.51 13.28
C TYR A 331 13.25 -9.98 12.12
N ILE A 332 13.11 -10.59 10.95
CA ILE A 332 13.84 -10.22 9.74
C ILE A 332 12.86 -9.72 8.69
N SER A 333 13.12 -8.55 8.16
CA SER A 333 12.36 -7.95 7.06
C SER A 333 13.25 -7.58 5.88
N GLY A 334 12.63 -7.17 4.77
CA GLY A 334 13.35 -6.85 3.53
C GLY A 334 13.73 -8.08 2.70
N ASN A 335 13.46 -9.29 3.20
CA ASN A 335 13.61 -10.52 2.45
C ASN A 335 12.51 -10.63 1.38
N ARG A 336 12.90 -11.09 0.19
CA ARG A 336 11.96 -11.37 -0.90
C ARG A 336 11.61 -12.86 -1.03
N CYS A 337 12.16 -13.69 -0.17
CA CYS A 337 11.89 -15.11 -0.06
C CYS A 337 12.38 -15.65 1.29
N GLU A 338 12.00 -16.85 1.65
CA GLU A 338 12.33 -17.50 2.93
C GLU A 338 13.83 -17.73 3.17
N ARG A 339 14.65 -17.76 2.12
CA ARG A 339 16.12 -17.89 2.25
C ARG A 339 16.72 -16.74 3.08
N GLY A 340 16.13 -15.54 2.99
CA GLY A 340 16.54 -14.39 3.78
C GLY A 340 16.25 -14.54 5.27
N LEU A 341 15.36 -15.43 5.66
CA LEU A 341 15.00 -15.72 7.04
C LEU A 341 15.91 -16.74 7.72
N GLY A 342 16.93 -17.26 7.00
CA GLY A 342 17.81 -18.31 7.53
C GLY A 342 17.12 -19.66 7.72
N LYS A 343 15.91 -19.82 7.18
CA LYS A 343 15.25 -21.13 7.16
C LYS A 343 15.90 -21.97 6.07
N ASP A 344 16.51 -23.05 6.47
CA ASP A 344 16.99 -24.07 5.55
C ASP A 344 15.82 -24.58 4.71
N LYS A 345 16.09 -24.85 3.42
CA LYS A 345 15.10 -25.50 2.56
C LYS A 345 14.65 -26.78 3.28
N THR A 346 13.41 -26.80 3.75
CA THR A 346 12.74 -28.07 3.97
C THR A 346 12.78 -28.78 2.63
N THR A 347 13.51 -29.87 2.53
CA THR A 347 13.49 -30.75 1.37
C THR A 347 12.07 -31.33 1.31
N SER A 348 11.26 -30.71 0.47
CA SER A 348 9.93 -31.24 0.16
C SER A 348 10.12 -32.41 -0.79
N ASP A 349 9.57 -33.57 -0.45
CA ASP A 349 9.51 -34.71 -1.37
C ASP A 349 8.57 -34.48 -2.54
N VAL A 350 7.83 -33.37 -2.53
CA VAL A 350 6.94 -32.95 -3.62
C VAL A 350 7.75 -32.37 -4.76
N PRO A 351 7.59 -32.86 -6.01
CA PRO A 351 8.28 -32.32 -7.17
C PRO A 351 7.99 -30.83 -7.38
N ASN A 352 9.04 -30.04 -7.59
CA ASN A 352 8.90 -28.63 -7.92
C ASN A 352 8.52 -28.48 -9.41
N LEU A 353 7.22 -28.37 -9.69
CA LEU A 353 6.73 -28.25 -11.06
C LEU A 353 7.13 -26.93 -11.73
N PHE A 354 7.40 -25.85 -10.96
CA PHE A 354 7.94 -24.61 -11.52
C PHE A 354 9.36 -24.80 -12.07
N ASP A 355 10.22 -25.46 -11.33
CA ASP A 355 11.58 -25.78 -11.81
C ASP A 355 11.53 -26.70 -13.03
N TYR A 356 10.62 -27.67 -13.04
CA TYR A 356 10.40 -28.55 -14.18
C TYR A 356 9.92 -27.76 -15.40
N LYS A 357 8.86 -26.92 -15.25
CA LYS A 357 8.35 -26.06 -16.34
C LYS A 357 9.45 -25.18 -16.90
N LEU A 358 10.18 -24.49 -16.02
CA LEU A 358 11.24 -23.55 -16.42
C LEU A 358 12.34 -24.24 -17.23
N LYS A 359 12.81 -25.40 -16.76
CA LYS A 359 13.82 -26.20 -17.46
C LYS A 359 13.30 -26.70 -18.80
N ARG A 360 12.09 -27.24 -18.83
CA ARG A 360 11.47 -27.78 -20.04
C ARG A 360 11.24 -26.72 -21.11
N LEU A 361 10.80 -25.53 -20.67
CA LEU A 361 10.44 -24.40 -21.54
C LEU A 361 11.66 -23.89 -22.34
N PHE A 362 12.85 -23.90 -21.76
CA PHE A 362 14.06 -23.35 -22.35
C PHE A 362 15.12 -24.42 -22.68
N SER A 363 14.73 -25.71 -22.80
CA SER A 363 15.63 -26.83 -23.06
C SER A 363 15.86 -27.13 -24.55
N TYR A 364 15.48 -26.21 -25.43
CA TYR A 364 15.63 -26.42 -26.88
C TYR A 364 17.05 -26.11 -27.35
N GLU A 365 17.55 -26.96 -28.19
CA GLU A 365 18.91 -26.81 -28.79
C GLU A 365 18.82 -26.03 -30.11
N PRO A 366 19.53 -24.91 -30.25
CA PRO A 366 19.54 -24.14 -31.49
C PRO A 366 20.24 -24.85 -32.62
N LEU A 367 19.90 -24.47 -33.85
CA LEU A 367 20.65 -24.96 -35.03
C LEU A 367 22.13 -24.62 -34.92
N SER A 368 22.97 -25.54 -35.37
CA SER A 368 24.38 -25.24 -35.55
C SER A 368 24.59 -24.20 -36.67
N PRO A 369 25.66 -23.40 -36.63
CA PRO A 369 25.88 -22.32 -37.59
C PRO A 369 25.85 -22.78 -39.07
N ASP A 370 26.34 -23.98 -39.35
CA ASP A 370 26.32 -24.60 -40.68
C ASP A 370 24.93 -24.93 -41.22
N LYS A 371 23.97 -25.18 -40.31
CA LYS A 371 22.55 -25.44 -40.63
C LYS A 371 21.70 -24.21 -40.66
N ALA A 372 22.16 -23.14 -40.05
CA ALA A 372 21.44 -21.88 -39.92
C ALA A 372 21.63 -20.98 -41.16
N LYS A 373 21.07 -21.37 -42.31
CA LYS A 373 21.24 -20.68 -43.60
C LYS A 373 20.77 -19.22 -43.61
N ARG A 374 19.94 -18.81 -42.68
CA ARG A 374 19.42 -17.44 -42.57
C ARG A 374 20.10 -16.61 -41.46
N GLY A 375 21.13 -17.15 -40.83
CA GLY A 375 21.84 -16.46 -39.77
C GLY A 375 21.18 -16.63 -38.39
N GLN A 376 21.35 -15.63 -37.56
CA GLN A 376 20.91 -15.66 -36.17
C GLN A 376 19.67 -14.79 -35.93
N VAL A 377 18.84 -15.22 -35.01
CA VAL A 377 17.75 -14.43 -34.45
C VAL A 377 17.84 -14.45 -32.91
N GLY A 378 17.86 -13.27 -32.28
CA GLY A 378 17.86 -13.12 -30.83
C GLY A 378 16.44 -13.11 -30.30
N ILE A 379 16.20 -13.84 -29.22
CA ILE A 379 14.94 -13.81 -28.48
C ILE A 379 15.25 -13.41 -27.03
N PRO A 380 14.69 -12.28 -26.53
CA PRO A 380 14.84 -11.92 -25.14
C PRO A 380 14.00 -12.86 -24.25
N ARG A 381 14.62 -13.39 -23.18
CA ARG A 381 14.00 -14.31 -22.24
C ARG A 381 13.18 -13.55 -21.20
N VAL A 382 12.05 -12.97 -21.63
CA VAL A 382 11.21 -12.08 -20.80
C VAL A 382 9.74 -12.29 -21.08
N LEU A 383 8.92 -11.85 -20.13
CA LEU A 383 7.46 -11.73 -20.24
C LEU A 383 6.81 -12.97 -20.90
N ASN A 384 6.10 -12.77 -21.99
CA ASN A 384 5.39 -13.83 -22.73
C ASN A 384 6.28 -14.96 -23.24
N MET A 385 7.59 -14.79 -23.31
CA MET A 385 8.51 -15.88 -23.68
C MET A 385 8.54 -17.00 -22.63
N TYR A 386 8.07 -16.75 -21.40
CA TYR A 386 7.89 -17.80 -20.39
C TYR A 386 6.69 -18.72 -20.68
N GLU A 387 5.91 -18.44 -21.73
CA GLU A 387 4.85 -19.32 -22.26
C GLU A 387 5.13 -19.68 -23.75
N ASN A 388 5.46 -18.68 -24.56
CA ASN A 388 5.45 -18.78 -26.02
C ASN A 388 6.82 -19.14 -26.64
N TYR A 389 7.90 -19.26 -25.85
CA TYR A 389 9.22 -19.56 -26.37
C TYR A 389 9.28 -20.88 -27.23
N PRO A 390 8.62 -21.98 -26.83
CA PRO A 390 8.65 -23.21 -27.65
C PRO A 390 8.10 -23.02 -29.07
N PHE A 391 7.04 -22.21 -29.20
CA PHE A 391 6.45 -21.86 -30.48
C PHE A 391 7.42 -21.05 -31.33
N TRP A 392 7.97 -19.97 -30.83
CA TRP A 392 8.85 -19.08 -31.56
C TRP A 392 10.19 -19.74 -31.88
N PHE A 393 10.72 -20.52 -30.94
CA PHE A 393 11.93 -21.34 -31.20
C PHE A 393 11.72 -22.27 -32.37
N THR A 394 10.61 -23.03 -32.39
CA THR A 394 10.28 -23.96 -33.44
C THR A 394 10.08 -23.26 -34.78
N PHE A 395 9.37 -22.15 -34.76
CA PHE A 395 9.10 -21.33 -35.96
C PHE A 395 10.40 -20.84 -36.61
N PHE A 396 11.27 -20.18 -35.88
CA PHE A 396 12.54 -19.67 -36.42
C PHE A 396 13.50 -20.78 -36.81
N THR A 397 13.54 -21.86 -36.03
CA THR A 397 14.36 -23.04 -36.39
C THR A 397 13.90 -23.65 -37.70
N LYS A 398 12.61 -23.82 -37.94
CA LYS A 398 12.05 -24.31 -39.20
C LYS A 398 12.29 -23.37 -40.37
N LEU A 399 12.37 -22.07 -40.11
CA LEU A 399 12.78 -21.10 -41.16
C LEU A 399 14.27 -21.09 -41.44
N GLY A 400 15.09 -21.84 -40.68
CA GLY A 400 16.53 -21.92 -40.90
C GLY A 400 17.35 -20.86 -40.16
N TYR A 401 16.85 -20.30 -39.07
CA TYR A 401 17.60 -19.43 -38.17
C TYR A 401 18.19 -20.20 -36.99
N GLN A 402 19.37 -19.78 -36.57
CA GLN A 402 19.91 -20.15 -35.26
C GLN A 402 19.27 -19.19 -34.21
N VAL A 403 18.50 -19.77 -33.29
CA VAL A 403 17.89 -18.97 -32.20
C VAL A 403 18.92 -18.74 -31.10
N VAL A 404 19.12 -17.47 -30.73
CA VAL A 404 19.99 -17.07 -29.62
C VAL A 404 19.08 -16.53 -28.51
N LEU A 405 18.94 -17.30 -27.45
CA LEU A 405 18.16 -16.89 -26.26
C LEU A 405 19.04 -16.09 -25.29
N SER A 406 18.58 -14.96 -24.81
CA SER A 406 19.27 -14.25 -23.74
C SER A 406 19.29 -15.05 -22.42
N PRO A 407 20.31 -14.87 -21.56
CA PRO A 407 20.48 -15.69 -20.36
C PRO A 407 19.32 -15.52 -19.36
N ALA A 408 19.29 -16.30 -18.30
CA ALA A 408 18.31 -16.15 -17.23
C ALA A 408 18.43 -14.77 -16.58
N SER A 409 17.28 -14.18 -16.23
CA SER A 409 17.19 -12.89 -15.57
C SER A 409 17.99 -12.84 -14.26
N ASN A 410 18.75 -11.80 -14.10
CA ASN A 410 19.51 -11.51 -12.88
C ASN A 410 19.78 -10.00 -12.79
N ARG A 411 20.38 -9.56 -11.68
CA ARG A 411 20.66 -8.14 -11.47
C ARG A 411 21.59 -7.53 -12.54
N LYS A 412 22.57 -8.28 -13.05
CA LYS A 412 23.46 -7.79 -14.11
C LYS A 412 22.71 -7.51 -15.40
N ILE A 413 21.75 -8.37 -15.75
CA ILE A 413 20.86 -8.13 -16.89
C ILE A 413 20.03 -6.86 -16.68
N TYR A 414 19.44 -6.67 -15.49
CA TYR A 414 18.70 -5.45 -15.18
C TYR A 414 19.59 -4.20 -15.34
N GLU A 415 20.80 -4.22 -14.79
CA GLU A 415 21.75 -3.10 -14.85
C GLU A 415 22.15 -2.74 -16.30
N LEU A 416 22.16 -3.70 -17.22
CA LEU A 416 22.43 -3.43 -18.63
C LEU A 416 21.35 -2.58 -19.33
N GLY A 417 20.12 -2.62 -18.84
CA GLY A 417 18.98 -1.93 -19.44
C GLY A 417 18.58 -0.65 -18.72
N ILE A 418 19.18 -0.32 -17.59
CA ILE A 418 18.71 0.74 -16.68
C ILE A 418 18.54 2.10 -17.38
N GLU A 419 19.46 2.46 -18.26
CA GLU A 419 19.46 3.76 -18.94
C GLU A 419 18.34 3.89 -19.99
N SER A 420 17.79 2.77 -20.45
CA SER A 420 16.72 2.75 -21.46
C SER A 420 15.32 2.61 -20.87
N ILE A 421 15.19 2.46 -19.55
CA ILE A 421 13.90 2.36 -18.87
C ILE A 421 13.25 3.74 -18.83
N PRO A 422 12.10 3.95 -19.49
CA PRO A 422 11.51 5.28 -19.64
C PRO A 422 10.76 5.74 -18.38
N SER A 423 10.37 4.84 -17.49
CA SER A 423 9.54 5.16 -16.32
C SER A 423 9.87 4.29 -15.11
N GLU A 424 9.94 4.94 -13.94
CA GLU A 424 10.05 4.24 -12.65
C GLU A 424 8.78 3.43 -12.32
N SER A 425 7.64 3.78 -12.89
CA SER A 425 6.37 3.09 -12.66
C SER A 425 6.21 1.77 -13.42
N GLU A 426 7.13 1.43 -14.34
CA GLU A 426 7.11 0.14 -14.99
C GLU A 426 7.33 -1.01 -14.01
N CYS A 427 6.62 -2.12 -14.20
CA CYS A 427 6.82 -3.31 -13.38
C CYS A 427 8.23 -3.90 -13.60
N TYR A 428 8.78 -4.53 -12.58
CA TYR A 428 10.14 -5.07 -12.63
C TYR A 428 10.38 -6.07 -13.77
N PRO A 429 9.44 -6.98 -14.12
CA PRO A 429 9.58 -7.84 -15.31
C PRO A 429 9.69 -7.06 -16.63
N ALA A 430 8.94 -5.96 -16.79
CA ALA A 430 9.07 -5.10 -17.97
C ALA A 430 10.43 -4.39 -18.00
N LYS A 431 10.90 -3.86 -16.87
CA LYS A 431 12.26 -3.29 -16.75
C LYS A 431 13.36 -4.27 -17.15
N LEU A 432 13.20 -5.57 -16.84
CA LEU A 432 14.14 -6.60 -17.25
C LEU A 432 14.23 -6.78 -18.77
N ALA A 433 13.13 -6.53 -19.51
CA ALA A 433 13.12 -6.65 -20.97
C ALA A 433 14.19 -5.76 -21.62
N HIS A 434 14.35 -4.54 -21.13
CA HIS A 434 15.40 -3.61 -21.59
C HIS A 434 16.80 -4.21 -21.48
N GLY A 435 17.11 -4.86 -20.35
CA GLY A 435 18.39 -5.50 -20.13
C GLY A 435 18.64 -6.70 -21.04
N HIS A 436 17.61 -7.52 -21.28
CA HIS A 436 17.70 -8.68 -22.18
C HIS A 436 17.91 -8.26 -23.63
N VAL A 437 17.21 -7.23 -24.10
CA VAL A 437 17.40 -6.68 -25.44
C VAL A 437 18.81 -6.08 -25.58
N THR A 438 19.25 -5.29 -24.59
CA THR A 438 20.61 -4.72 -24.57
C THR A 438 21.68 -5.83 -24.58
N TRP A 439 21.45 -6.93 -23.85
CA TRP A 439 22.37 -8.06 -23.88
C TRP A 439 22.50 -8.65 -25.29
N LEU A 440 21.39 -8.88 -26.00
CA LEU A 440 21.38 -9.38 -27.37
C LEU A 440 22.07 -8.43 -28.35
N ILE A 441 21.87 -7.12 -28.22
CA ILE A 441 22.57 -6.09 -29.00
C ILE A 441 24.08 -6.19 -28.78
N LYS A 442 24.53 -6.34 -27.53
CA LYS A 442 25.97 -6.51 -27.21
C LYS A 442 26.58 -7.81 -27.72
N GLN A 443 25.76 -8.82 -28.03
CA GLN A 443 26.21 -10.03 -28.73
C GLN A 443 26.30 -9.85 -30.25
N ASN A 444 26.03 -8.64 -30.76
CA ASN A 444 25.99 -8.34 -32.21
C ASN A 444 25.01 -9.22 -32.99
N ILE A 445 23.89 -9.60 -32.39
CA ILE A 445 22.83 -10.35 -33.04
C ILE A 445 22.13 -9.43 -34.05
N PRO A 446 22.13 -9.80 -35.37
CA PRO A 446 21.67 -8.88 -36.44
C PRO A 446 20.16 -8.69 -36.46
N PHE A 447 19.40 -9.61 -35.86
CA PHE A 447 17.96 -9.57 -35.83
C PHE A 447 17.47 -10.02 -34.46
N ILE A 448 16.72 -9.15 -33.78
CA ILE A 448 16.10 -9.45 -32.47
C ILE A 448 14.59 -9.48 -32.67
N PHE A 449 13.97 -10.57 -32.26
CA PHE A 449 12.55 -10.77 -32.29
C PHE A 449 11.97 -10.61 -30.89
N TYR A 450 11.16 -9.56 -30.70
CA TYR A 450 10.43 -9.29 -29.46
C TYR A 450 8.98 -8.92 -29.78
N PRO A 451 8.04 -9.90 -29.71
CA PRO A 451 6.64 -9.66 -30.04
C PRO A 451 5.95 -8.85 -28.98
N ALA A 452 5.27 -7.80 -29.39
CA ALA A 452 4.33 -7.07 -28.56
C ALA A 452 2.96 -7.77 -28.67
N LEU A 453 2.44 -8.26 -27.55
CA LEU A 453 1.13 -8.88 -27.47
C LEU A 453 0.15 -7.94 -26.76
N PHE A 454 -0.85 -7.47 -27.48
CA PHE A 454 -1.92 -6.64 -26.92
C PHE A 454 -3.07 -7.45 -26.37
N TYR A 455 -3.17 -8.72 -26.77
CA TYR A 455 -4.30 -9.58 -26.41
C TYR A 455 -3.83 -11.04 -26.44
N GLU A 456 -4.20 -11.80 -25.43
CA GLU A 456 -4.13 -13.26 -25.42
C GLU A 456 -5.54 -13.83 -25.37
N ARG A 457 -5.72 -14.96 -26.07
CA ARG A 457 -6.99 -15.68 -26.03
C ARG A 457 -7.18 -16.30 -24.65
N ASP A 458 -8.37 -16.16 -24.09
CA ASP A 458 -8.76 -16.89 -22.90
C ASP A 458 -8.92 -18.38 -23.25
N GLU A 459 -7.99 -19.21 -22.78
CA GLU A 459 -7.96 -20.65 -23.05
C GLU A 459 -8.69 -21.45 -21.99
N VAL A 460 -8.93 -20.85 -20.81
CA VAL A 460 -9.58 -21.51 -19.68
C VAL A 460 -10.66 -20.59 -19.13
N GLU A 461 -11.91 -20.96 -19.32
CA GLU A 461 -13.07 -20.20 -18.84
C GLU A 461 -12.98 -19.96 -17.32
N GLY A 462 -13.07 -18.69 -16.91
CA GLY A 462 -12.94 -18.27 -15.52
C GLY A 462 -11.52 -18.20 -14.95
N ALA A 463 -10.49 -18.49 -15.74
CA ALA A 463 -9.14 -18.20 -15.36
C ALA A 463 -8.88 -16.67 -15.45
N ASN A 464 -8.28 -16.11 -14.41
CA ASN A 464 -7.89 -14.70 -14.42
C ASN A 464 -6.61 -14.57 -15.25
N ASN A 465 -6.76 -14.54 -16.57
CA ASN A 465 -5.69 -14.32 -17.53
C ASN A 465 -5.25 -12.84 -17.60
N LEU A 466 -5.40 -12.10 -16.54
CA LEU A 466 -4.68 -10.86 -16.31
C LEU A 466 -3.18 -11.17 -16.17
N GLY A 467 -2.70 -11.90 -17.15
CA GLY A 467 -1.29 -12.05 -17.39
C GLY A 467 -0.68 -10.66 -17.48
N LEU A 468 0.47 -10.51 -16.91
CA LEU A 468 1.41 -9.39 -16.94
C LEU A 468 1.77 -8.94 -18.37
N ILE A 469 0.78 -8.82 -19.25
CA ILE A 469 0.94 -8.33 -20.61
C ILE A 469 0.63 -6.84 -20.62
N HIS A 470 1.30 -6.11 -19.78
CA HIS A 470 1.44 -4.68 -19.98
C HIS A 470 2.68 -4.45 -20.82
N ILE A 471 2.43 -4.45 -22.09
CA ILE A 471 3.39 -4.02 -23.06
C ILE A 471 3.40 -2.50 -23.02
N SER A 472 4.57 -1.95 -22.69
CA SER A 472 4.85 -0.56 -23.01
C SER A 472 4.60 -0.36 -24.51
N GLU A 473 3.76 0.61 -24.88
CA GLU A 473 3.61 1.00 -26.27
C GLU A 473 4.99 1.32 -26.85
N PRO A 474 5.32 0.80 -28.02
CA PRO A 474 6.53 1.23 -28.68
C PRO A 474 6.39 2.70 -29.03
N THR A 475 7.24 3.54 -28.47
CA THR A 475 7.47 4.92 -28.90
C THR A 475 8.26 4.93 -30.18
#